data_0a61920903a62ea48d3e4ad40d45d9b0
#
_entry.id   0a61920903a62ea48d3e4ad40d45d9b0
#
_cell.length_a   1.000
_cell.length_b   1.000
_cell.length_c   1.000
_cell.angle_alpha   90.00
_cell.angle_beta   90.00
_cell.angle_gamma   90.00
#
_symmetry.space_group_name_H-M   'P 1'
#
loop_
_entity.id
_entity.type
_entity.pdbx_description
1 polymer ?
#
loop_
_entity_poly.entity_id
_entity_poly.type
_entity_poly.pdbx_seq_one_letter_code
_entity_poly.pdbx_strand_id
1 'polypeptide(L)'
;MKQLIQNSSLPLEAVFAALNPEPCACILFSSYVQAGFPSPAESYVDNALDLNHFLVPNPPSTFFVRVSGDSMDKAGLDDGDLLIVDRSLTPKNNDIVIMRIDSEFTVKRFNKQGDKIFLSPESSNPVFKPLFPSEGQVWEVIGVVTYSIKEH
;
A
#
# COMPACT_ATOMS: atom_id res chain seq x y z
N MET A 1 -12.27 -7.79 -0.58
CA MET A 1 -11.94 -6.85 0.50
C MET A 1 -12.74 -7.08 1.78
N LYS A 2 -14.08 -7.25 1.73
CA LYS A 2 -14.88 -7.57 2.93
C LYS A 2 -14.44 -8.83 3.70
N GLN A 3 -13.92 -9.88 3.03
CA GLN A 3 -13.49 -11.12 3.69
C GLN A 3 -12.17 -11.00 4.48
N LEU A 4 -11.26 -10.12 4.07
CA LEU A 4 -9.96 -9.95 4.76
C LEU A 4 -10.07 -9.11 6.04
N ILE A 5 -11.08 -8.26 6.12
CA ILE A 5 -11.30 -7.39 7.30
C ILE A 5 -12.28 -8.05 8.29
N GLN A 6 -13.18 -8.93 7.83
CA GLN A 6 -14.16 -9.64 8.68
C GLN A 6 -13.61 -10.86 9.42
N ASN A 7 -12.42 -11.37 9.08
CA ASN A 7 -11.77 -12.48 9.79
C ASN A 7 -10.97 -12.06 11.03
N SER A 8 -11.32 -10.97 11.65
CA SER A 8 -10.76 -10.52 12.95
C SER A 8 -11.31 -11.28 14.16
N SER A 9 -11.83 -12.50 13.97
CA SER A 9 -12.16 -13.42 15.07
C SER A 9 -10.97 -14.26 15.56
N LEU A 10 -9.79 -14.14 14.92
CA LEU A 10 -8.57 -14.74 15.44
C LEU A 10 -8.11 -13.94 16.66
N PRO A 11 -7.74 -14.62 17.76
CA PRO A 11 -7.14 -13.94 18.91
C PRO A 11 -5.97 -13.07 18.47
N LEU A 12 -5.87 -11.87 18.99
CA LEU A 12 -4.76 -10.94 18.70
C LEU A 12 -3.39 -11.65 18.80
N GLU A 13 -3.21 -12.53 19.77
CA GLU A 13 -2.00 -13.34 19.95
C GLU A 13 -1.69 -14.26 18.78
N ALA A 14 -2.70 -14.86 18.16
CA ALA A 14 -2.52 -15.71 16.98
C ALA A 14 -2.17 -14.90 15.74
N VAL A 15 -2.72 -13.66 15.62
CA VAL A 15 -2.35 -12.71 14.57
C VAL A 15 -0.91 -12.25 14.75
N PHE A 16 -0.48 -11.95 15.98
CA PHE A 16 0.91 -11.57 16.29
C PHE A 16 1.90 -12.70 16.03
N ALA A 17 1.56 -13.95 16.36
CA ALA A 17 2.39 -15.10 16.08
C ALA A 17 2.56 -15.35 14.57
N ALA A 18 1.50 -15.10 13.78
CA ALA A 18 1.57 -15.19 12.33
C ALA A 18 2.33 -14.04 11.68
N LEU A 19 2.45 -12.89 12.37
CA LEU A 19 3.14 -11.68 11.89
C LEU A 19 4.61 -11.62 12.33
N ASN A 20 5.14 -12.64 13.01
CA ASN A 20 6.54 -12.69 13.41
C ASN A 20 7.26 -13.88 12.73
N PRO A 21 7.39 -13.85 11.39
CA PRO A 21 8.06 -14.91 10.65
C PRO A 21 9.55 -14.95 11.00
N GLU A 22 10.16 -16.14 10.87
CA GLU A 22 11.61 -16.29 10.95
C GLU A 22 12.28 -15.34 9.94
N PRO A 23 13.39 -14.68 10.32
CA PRO A 23 14.12 -13.80 9.42
C PRO A 23 14.54 -14.53 8.13
N CYS A 24 14.26 -13.94 7.00
CA CYS A 24 14.63 -14.45 5.68
C CYS A 24 15.44 -13.40 4.96
N ALA A 25 16.74 -13.37 5.20
CA ALA A 25 17.64 -12.42 4.56
C ALA A 25 18.13 -12.95 3.22
N CYS A 26 17.95 -12.14 2.18
CA CYS A 26 18.45 -12.41 0.83
C CYS A 26 19.55 -11.43 0.46
N ILE A 27 20.40 -11.82 -0.49
CA ILE A 27 21.50 -10.98 -0.98
C ILE A 27 20.94 -9.77 -1.72
N LEU A 28 21.36 -8.58 -1.32
CA LEU A 28 21.15 -7.33 -2.06
C LEU A 28 22.44 -6.95 -2.76
N PHE A 29 22.37 -6.68 -4.05
CA PHE A 29 23.51 -6.14 -4.82
C PHE A 29 23.49 -4.61 -4.73
N SER A 30 24.63 -3.98 -4.45
CA SER A 30 24.77 -2.53 -4.39
C SER A 30 24.74 -1.85 -5.76
N SER A 31 25.03 -2.61 -6.83
CA SER A 31 24.99 -2.07 -8.18
C SER A 31 23.57 -1.96 -8.72
N TYR A 32 23.27 -0.83 -9.35
CA TYR A 32 21.99 -0.62 -10.03
C TYR A 32 21.98 -1.31 -11.38
N VAL A 33 20.92 -2.04 -11.69
CA VAL A 33 20.63 -2.58 -13.02
C VAL A 33 19.88 -1.50 -13.80
N GLN A 34 20.47 -1.06 -14.92
CA GLN A 34 19.82 -0.04 -15.76
C GLN A 34 18.69 -0.69 -16.58
N ALA A 35 17.52 -0.09 -16.54
CA ALA A 35 16.38 -0.48 -17.38
C ALA A 35 16.45 0.06 -18.81
N GLY A 36 17.57 0.67 -19.19
CA GLY A 36 17.86 1.21 -20.53
C GLY A 36 18.98 0.47 -21.21
N PHE A 37 20.04 1.19 -21.59
CA PHE A 37 21.21 0.58 -22.22
C PHE A 37 22.03 -0.25 -21.22
N PRO A 38 22.62 -1.39 -21.67
CA PRO A 38 23.52 -2.17 -20.83
C PRO A 38 24.69 -1.31 -20.33
N SER A 39 25.04 -1.47 -19.07
CA SER A 39 26.22 -0.85 -18.47
C SER A 39 27.09 -1.95 -17.84
N PRO A 40 28.41 -1.75 -17.75
CA PRO A 40 29.30 -2.71 -17.09
C PRO A 40 28.80 -2.95 -15.65
N ALA A 41 28.57 -4.23 -15.31
CA ALA A 41 28.19 -4.61 -13.97
C ALA A 41 29.43 -4.75 -13.10
N GLU A 42 29.65 -3.81 -12.21
CA GLU A 42 30.52 -4.03 -11.06
C GLU A 42 29.65 -4.60 -9.94
N SER A 43 29.80 -5.89 -9.68
CA SER A 43 29.01 -6.60 -8.68
C SER A 43 29.65 -6.45 -7.31
N TYR A 44 29.24 -5.46 -6.56
CA TYR A 44 29.48 -5.41 -5.12
C TYR A 44 28.25 -5.98 -4.40
N VAL A 45 28.48 -6.93 -3.54
CA VAL A 45 27.44 -7.43 -2.63
C VAL A 45 27.30 -6.42 -1.50
N ASP A 46 26.12 -5.86 -1.34
CA ASP A 46 25.74 -5.05 -0.18
C ASP A 46 25.27 -5.96 0.96
N ASN A 47 24.70 -5.37 2.00
CA ASN A 47 24.18 -6.12 3.13
C ASN A 47 23.04 -7.04 2.72
N ALA A 48 22.84 -8.12 3.49
CA ALA A 48 21.66 -8.95 3.35
C ALA A 48 20.38 -8.16 3.65
N LEU A 49 19.36 -8.31 2.81
CA LEU A 49 18.06 -7.66 2.94
C LEU A 49 17.02 -8.66 3.45
N ASP A 50 16.41 -8.35 4.59
CA ASP A 50 15.20 -9.03 5.06
C ASP A 50 13.99 -8.20 4.67
N LEU A 51 13.20 -8.70 3.71
CA LEU A 51 12.00 -8.01 3.22
C LEU A 51 10.94 -7.84 4.30
N ASN A 52 10.85 -8.75 5.25
CA ASN A 52 9.89 -8.61 6.36
C ASN A 52 10.19 -7.35 7.16
N HIS A 53 11.45 -7.15 7.52
CA HIS A 53 11.89 -5.97 8.27
C HIS A 53 11.81 -4.68 7.42
N PHE A 54 12.17 -4.79 6.15
CA PHE A 54 12.17 -3.64 5.23
C PHE A 54 10.77 -3.14 4.90
N LEU A 55 9.84 -4.04 4.57
CA LEU A 55 8.49 -3.69 4.12
C LEU A 55 7.51 -3.50 5.29
N VAL A 56 7.78 -4.11 6.45
CA VAL A 56 6.89 -4.14 7.60
C VAL A 56 7.63 -3.67 8.86
N PRO A 57 8.03 -2.38 8.91
CA PRO A 57 8.77 -1.85 10.07
C PRO A 57 7.90 -1.80 11.33
N ASN A 58 6.59 -1.81 11.20
CA ASN A 58 5.63 -1.70 12.29
C ASN A 58 4.54 -2.81 12.19
N PRO A 59 4.87 -4.07 12.50
CA PRO A 59 3.97 -5.19 12.30
C PRO A 59 2.59 -5.04 12.96
N PRO A 60 2.45 -4.50 14.20
CA PRO A 60 1.14 -4.35 14.83
C PRO A 60 0.17 -3.43 14.08
N SER A 61 0.70 -2.52 13.27
CA SER A 61 -0.10 -1.54 12.52
C SER A 61 -0.18 -1.84 11.02
N THR A 62 0.54 -2.86 10.56
CA THR A 62 0.64 -3.20 9.13
C THR A 62 -0.32 -4.32 8.77
N PHE A 63 -0.99 -4.18 7.65
CA PHE A 63 -1.81 -5.23 7.05
C PHE A 63 -1.66 -5.22 5.52
N PHE A 64 -2.12 -6.30 4.88
CA PHE A 64 -2.05 -6.47 3.44
C PHE A 64 -3.43 -6.44 2.82
N VAL A 65 -3.56 -5.82 1.65
CA VAL A 65 -4.81 -5.74 0.87
C VAL A 65 -4.52 -5.99 -0.60
N ARG A 66 -5.38 -6.78 -1.28
CA ARG A 66 -5.33 -6.90 -2.73
C ARG A 66 -6.12 -5.78 -3.39
N VAL A 67 -5.53 -5.21 -4.43
CA VAL A 67 -6.22 -4.24 -5.31
C VAL A 67 -7.28 -4.97 -6.14
N SER A 68 -8.42 -4.32 -6.32
CA SER A 68 -9.43 -4.72 -7.29
C SER A 68 -9.82 -3.52 -8.13
N GLY A 69 -9.74 -3.67 -9.44
CA GLY A 69 -10.05 -2.62 -10.41
C GLY A 69 -8.86 -1.76 -10.84
N ASP A 70 -9.13 -0.79 -11.70
CA ASP A 70 -8.17 -0.01 -12.47
C ASP A 70 -8.16 1.49 -12.14
N SER A 71 -8.77 1.88 -11.02
CA SER A 71 -8.87 3.30 -10.64
C SER A 71 -7.55 3.97 -10.26
N MET A 72 -6.47 3.19 -10.13
CA MET A 72 -5.13 3.63 -9.73
C MET A 72 -4.02 3.07 -10.64
N ASP A 73 -4.35 2.66 -11.86
CA ASP A 73 -3.41 2.06 -12.83
C ASP A 73 -2.25 3.01 -13.20
N LYS A 74 -2.53 4.32 -13.32
CA LYS A 74 -1.48 5.33 -13.57
C LYS A 74 -0.59 5.61 -12.36
N ALA A 75 -1.01 5.21 -11.17
CA ALA A 75 -0.16 5.21 -9.98
C ALA A 75 0.69 3.94 -9.86
N GLY A 76 0.59 3.03 -10.86
CA GLY A 76 1.30 1.76 -10.87
C GLY A 76 0.64 0.67 -10.02
N LEU A 77 -0.63 0.85 -9.64
CA LEU A 77 -1.41 -0.15 -8.91
C LEU A 77 -2.39 -0.81 -9.87
N ASP A 78 -2.13 -2.06 -10.20
CA ASP A 78 -2.97 -2.86 -11.08
C ASP A 78 -3.86 -3.83 -10.30
N ASP A 79 -4.90 -4.32 -10.97
CA ASP A 79 -5.79 -5.33 -10.42
C ASP A 79 -4.99 -6.57 -9.98
N GLY A 80 -5.23 -7.04 -8.76
CA GLY A 80 -4.52 -8.18 -8.17
C GLY A 80 -3.25 -7.84 -7.39
N ASP A 81 -2.69 -6.64 -7.52
CA ASP A 81 -1.51 -6.22 -6.75
C ASP A 81 -1.75 -6.33 -5.24
N LEU A 82 -0.69 -6.65 -4.50
CA LEU A 82 -0.73 -6.70 -3.05
C LEU A 82 -0.20 -5.39 -2.47
N LEU A 83 -1.02 -4.68 -1.72
CA LEU A 83 -0.65 -3.46 -1.01
C LEU A 83 -0.21 -3.76 0.41
N ILE A 84 0.84 -3.08 0.85
CA ILE A 84 1.28 -3.03 2.24
C ILE A 84 0.79 -1.71 2.83
N VAL A 85 0.01 -1.78 3.90
CA VAL A 85 -0.72 -0.65 4.47
C VAL A 85 -0.38 -0.49 5.93
N ASP A 86 0.01 0.71 6.35
CA ASP A 86 0.27 1.04 7.75
C ASP A 86 -0.84 1.96 8.29
N ARG A 87 -1.49 1.51 9.37
CA ARG A 87 -2.55 2.26 10.08
C ARG A 87 -2.03 3.35 10.99
N SER A 88 -0.79 3.26 11.42
CA SER A 88 -0.20 4.22 12.36
C SER A 88 0.18 5.53 11.71
N LEU A 89 0.28 5.55 10.38
CA LEU A 89 0.68 6.74 9.64
C LEU A 89 -0.50 7.70 9.46
N THR A 90 -0.22 8.97 9.70
CA THR A 90 -1.14 10.05 9.34
C THR A 90 -0.95 10.42 7.87
N PRO A 91 -2.00 10.39 7.04
CA PRO A 91 -1.88 10.71 5.62
C PRO A 91 -1.36 12.12 5.38
N LYS A 92 -0.43 12.23 4.46
CA LYS A 92 0.09 13.50 3.93
C LYS A 92 -0.47 13.72 2.53
N ASN A 93 -0.37 14.96 2.06
CA ASN A 93 -0.74 15.28 0.69
C ASN A 93 0.05 14.42 -0.30
N ASN A 94 -0.62 13.83 -1.27
CA ASN A 94 -0.14 12.86 -2.26
C ASN A 94 0.13 11.43 -1.77
N ASP A 95 -0.18 11.07 -0.55
CA ASP A 95 -0.14 9.67 -0.14
C ASP A 95 -1.24 8.86 -0.85
N ILE A 96 -0.98 7.58 -1.10
CA ILE A 96 -2.03 6.63 -1.47
C ILE A 96 -2.60 6.05 -0.18
N VAL A 97 -3.92 6.07 -0.05
CA VAL A 97 -4.59 5.64 1.17
C VAL A 97 -5.67 4.60 0.88
N ILE A 98 -5.92 3.75 1.87
CA ILE A 98 -7.18 3.02 1.98
C ILE A 98 -8.13 3.91 2.78
N MET A 99 -9.23 4.27 2.14
CA MET A 99 -10.29 5.07 2.76
C MET A 99 -11.56 4.24 2.88
N ARG A 100 -12.23 4.34 4.01
CA ARG A 100 -13.62 3.90 4.15
C ARG A 100 -14.52 5.12 4.00
N ILE A 101 -15.45 5.04 3.06
CA ILE A 101 -16.50 6.03 2.85
C ILE A 101 -17.82 5.31 3.14
N ASP A 102 -18.50 5.71 4.20
CA ASP A 102 -19.65 5.00 4.75
C ASP A 102 -19.34 3.52 5.02
N SER A 103 -19.81 2.61 4.20
CA SER A 103 -19.58 1.16 4.31
C SER A 103 -18.64 0.61 3.24
N GLU A 104 -18.10 1.45 2.36
CA GLU A 104 -17.30 1.01 1.22
C GLU A 104 -15.84 1.39 1.37
N PHE A 105 -14.94 0.51 0.92
CA PHE A 105 -13.51 0.75 0.90
C PHE A 105 -13.03 1.13 -0.50
N THR A 106 -12.10 2.07 -0.55
CA THR A 106 -11.47 2.50 -1.80
C THR A 106 -9.99 2.81 -1.60
N VAL A 107 -9.20 2.62 -2.66
CA VAL A 107 -7.79 3.05 -2.74
C VAL A 107 -7.74 4.28 -3.63
N LYS A 108 -7.20 5.38 -3.14
CA LYS A 108 -7.10 6.63 -3.89
C LYS A 108 -5.88 7.44 -3.46
N ARG A 109 -5.53 8.42 -4.29
CA ARG A 109 -4.58 9.47 -3.91
C ARG A 109 -5.25 10.44 -2.95
N PHE A 110 -4.67 10.61 -1.77
CA PHE A 110 -5.12 11.58 -0.77
C PHE A 110 -4.60 12.96 -1.10
N ASN A 111 -5.51 13.92 -1.19
CA ASN A 111 -5.17 15.31 -1.47
C ASN A 111 -5.66 16.19 -0.32
N LYS A 112 -4.78 17.10 0.11
CA LYS A 112 -5.09 18.10 1.12
C LYS A 112 -4.64 19.48 0.63
N GLN A 113 -5.61 20.39 0.48
CA GLN A 113 -5.39 21.78 0.09
C GLN A 113 -5.98 22.70 1.14
N GLY A 114 -5.14 23.19 2.06
CA GLY A 114 -5.61 23.89 3.27
C GLY A 114 -6.45 22.95 4.12
N ASP A 115 -7.70 23.35 4.37
CA ASP A 115 -8.67 22.54 5.14
C ASP A 115 -9.50 21.58 4.26
N LYS A 116 -9.35 21.66 2.94
CA LYS A 116 -10.09 20.79 2.00
C LYS A 116 -9.35 19.48 1.77
N ILE A 117 -10.07 18.38 1.95
CA ILE A 117 -9.61 17.02 1.68
C ILE A 117 -10.45 16.46 0.56
N PHE A 118 -9.79 15.79 -0.40
CA PHE A 118 -10.47 15.04 -1.45
C PHE A 118 -9.60 13.86 -1.90
N LEU A 119 -10.20 12.88 -2.56
CA LEU A 119 -9.54 11.70 -3.07
C LEU A 119 -9.54 11.72 -4.60
N SER A 120 -8.38 11.50 -5.20
CA SER A 120 -8.25 11.44 -6.66
C SER A 120 -7.96 10.02 -7.13
N PRO A 121 -8.67 9.52 -8.13
CA PRO A 121 -8.21 8.39 -8.91
C PRO A 121 -7.00 8.80 -9.75
N GLU A 122 -6.17 7.83 -10.09
CA GLU A 122 -5.11 7.96 -11.10
C GLU A 122 -5.28 6.83 -12.10
N SER A 123 -6.17 7.04 -13.06
CA SER A 123 -6.56 6.02 -14.01
C SER A 123 -6.54 6.51 -15.45
N SER A 124 -6.31 5.54 -16.34
CA SER A 124 -6.50 5.71 -17.80
C SER A 124 -7.97 5.82 -18.16
N ASN A 125 -8.86 5.29 -17.32
CA ASN A 125 -10.29 5.30 -17.53
C ASN A 125 -10.93 6.61 -17.03
N PRO A 126 -11.50 7.45 -17.94
CA PRO A 126 -12.07 8.75 -17.59
C PRO A 126 -13.38 8.66 -16.78
N VAL A 127 -13.91 7.46 -16.57
CA VAL A 127 -15.12 7.22 -15.75
C VAL A 127 -14.84 7.57 -14.28
N PHE A 128 -13.62 7.32 -13.81
CA PHE A 128 -13.25 7.62 -12.43
C PHE A 128 -13.06 9.14 -12.24
N LYS A 129 -13.72 9.66 -11.22
CA LYS A 129 -13.69 11.10 -10.87
C LYS A 129 -13.18 11.29 -9.45
N PRO A 130 -12.61 12.46 -9.14
CA PRO A 130 -12.29 12.81 -7.77
C PRO A 130 -13.52 12.74 -6.86
N LEU A 131 -13.31 12.28 -5.62
CA LEU A 131 -14.32 12.17 -4.59
C LEU A 131 -14.13 13.29 -3.59
N PHE A 132 -15.21 13.99 -3.29
CA PHE A 132 -15.26 15.06 -2.29
C PHE A 132 -16.22 14.66 -1.18
N PRO A 133 -15.89 14.96 0.10
CA PRO A 133 -16.82 14.74 1.18
C PRO A 133 -18.13 15.49 0.96
N SER A 134 -19.24 14.80 1.15
CA SER A 134 -20.58 15.40 1.13
C SER A 134 -21.22 15.34 2.52
N GLU A 135 -22.24 16.17 2.74
CA GLU A 135 -22.96 16.23 4.00
C GLU A 135 -23.54 14.85 4.36
N GLY A 136 -23.33 14.41 5.60
CA GLY A 136 -23.80 13.13 6.10
C GLY A 136 -22.92 11.93 5.79
N GLN A 137 -21.89 12.06 4.93
CA GLN A 137 -20.94 10.99 4.69
C GLN A 137 -19.90 10.86 5.80
N VAL A 138 -19.60 9.61 6.17
CA VAL A 138 -18.51 9.29 7.09
C VAL A 138 -17.28 8.85 6.30
N TRP A 139 -16.21 9.63 6.42
CA TRP A 139 -14.91 9.32 5.82
C TRP A 139 -13.93 8.92 6.91
N GLU A 140 -13.30 7.75 6.71
CA GLU A 140 -12.32 7.23 7.67
C GLU A 140 -11.09 6.72 6.92
N VAL A 141 -9.92 7.21 7.32
CA VAL A 141 -8.64 6.68 6.84
C VAL A 141 -8.38 5.35 7.53
N ILE A 142 -8.27 4.28 6.77
CA ILE A 142 -7.95 2.95 7.28
C ILE A 142 -6.43 2.76 7.39
N GLY A 143 -5.67 3.35 6.47
CA GLY A 143 -4.22 3.36 6.51
C GLY A 143 -3.60 3.96 5.26
N VAL A 144 -2.29 4.18 5.35
CA VAL A 144 -1.46 4.69 4.25
C VAL A 144 -0.78 3.52 3.56
N VAL A 145 -0.86 3.47 2.23
CA VAL A 145 -0.14 2.48 1.42
C VAL A 145 1.33 2.85 1.38
N THR A 146 2.19 1.97 1.89
CA THR A 146 3.64 2.19 1.94
C THR A 146 4.36 1.55 0.76
N TYR A 147 3.91 0.36 0.35
CA TYR A 147 4.48 -0.39 -0.77
C TYR A 147 3.39 -1.15 -1.53
N SER A 148 3.71 -1.53 -2.76
CA SER A 148 2.94 -2.50 -3.54
C SER A 148 3.86 -3.60 -4.04
N ILE A 149 3.33 -4.82 -4.11
CA ILE A 149 4.01 -5.99 -4.67
C ILE A 149 3.22 -6.43 -5.88
N LYS A 150 3.90 -6.51 -7.01
CA LYS A 150 3.37 -6.91 -8.31
C LYS A 150 4.05 -8.20 -8.75
N GLU A 151 3.26 -9.15 -9.24
CA GLU A 151 3.75 -10.36 -9.91
C GLU A 151 3.88 -10.10 -11.43
N HIS A 152 4.95 -10.59 -12.04
CA HIS A 152 5.25 -10.45 -13.47
C HIS A 152 5.30 -11.78 -14.19
#